data_8a54c963d641ee21b288154a32330b77
#
_entry.id   8a54c963d641ee21b288154a32330b77
#
_cell.length_a   1.000
_cell.length_b   1.000
_cell.length_c   1.000
_cell.angle_alpha   90.00
_cell.angle_beta   90.00
_cell.angle_gamma   90.00
#
_symmetry.space_group_name_H-M   'P 1'
#
loop_
_entity.id
_entity.type
_entity.pdbx_description
1 polymer ?
#
loop_
_entity_poly.entity_id
_entity_poly.type
_entity_poly.pdbx_seq_one_letter_code
_entity_poly.pdbx_strand_id
1 'polypeptide(L)'
;MNLHEYQAKHLLQKHGIMVPQGRMVHTVDEAVQSVRPLLENSSYKVLIVKAQIHAGGRGKGSFLEDSHLPGINVVRTDPQQGVKSAEEQVRDLARRMLGSTLVTTQTGHEGKLVNRLYIEQGVEILSLIHI
;
A
#
# COMPACT_ATOMS: atom_id res chain seq x y z
N MET A 1 4.05 -5.56 -23.38
CA MET A 1 2.79 -4.84 -23.11
C MET A 1 2.81 -4.36 -21.65
N ASN A 2 2.65 -3.05 -21.46
CA ASN A 2 2.69 -2.48 -20.12
C ASN A 2 1.27 -2.36 -19.56
N LEU A 3 0.83 -3.38 -18.83
CA LEU A 3 -0.44 -3.33 -18.12
C LEU A 3 -0.24 -2.60 -16.80
N HIS A 4 -1.15 -1.67 -16.51
CA HIS A 4 -1.21 -1.09 -15.17
C HIS A 4 -1.70 -2.15 -14.18
N GLU A 5 -1.28 -2.02 -12.93
CA GLU A 5 -1.66 -2.97 -11.87
C GLU A 5 -3.18 -3.14 -11.77
N TYR A 6 -3.95 -2.05 -11.82
CA TYR A 6 -5.41 -2.13 -11.73
C TYR A 6 -6.03 -2.86 -12.92
N GLN A 7 -5.43 -2.75 -14.12
CA GLN A 7 -5.91 -3.45 -15.32
C GLN A 7 -5.66 -4.96 -15.19
N ALA A 8 -4.49 -5.34 -14.70
CA ALA A 8 -4.17 -6.74 -14.47
C ALA A 8 -5.11 -7.36 -13.43
N LYS A 9 -5.38 -6.66 -12.35
CA LYS A 9 -6.32 -7.10 -11.31
C LYS A 9 -7.73 -7.28 -11.87
N HIS A 10 -8.18 -6.34 -12.68
CA HIS A 10 -9.50 -6.42 -13.32
C HIS A 10 -9.62 -7.64 -14.22
N LEU A 11 -8.57 -7.90 -15.00
CA LEU A 11 -8.52 -9.06 -15.87
C LEU A 11 -8.58 -10.36 -15.10
N LEU A 12 -7.84 -10.46 -13.99
CA LEU A 12 -7.86 -11.63 -13.12
C LEU A 12 -9.24 -11.87 -12.51
N GLN A 13 -9.92 -10.82 -12.08
CA GLN A 13 -11.28 -10.92 -11.54
C GLN A 13 -12.27 -11.46 -12.55
N LYS A 14 -12.12 -11.08 -13.81
CA LYS A 14 -12.98 -11.60 -14.90
C LYS A 14 -12.85 -13.11 -15.06
N HIS A 15 -11.71 -13.66 -14.71
CA HIS A 15 -11.47 -15.11 -14.80
C HIS A 15 -11.73 -15.84 -13.47
N GLY A 16 -12.42 -15.20 -12.53
CA GLY A 16 -12.79 -15.80 -11.27
C GLY A 16 -11.67 -15.92 -10.25
N ILE A 17 -10.56 -15.25 -10.47
CA ILE A 17 -9.43 -15.26 -9.54
C ILE A 17 -9.65 -14.18 -8.50
N MET A 18 -9.55 -14.55 -7.22
CA MET A 18 -9.66 -13.60 -6.12
C MET A 18 -8.45 -12.68 -6.10
N VAL A 19 -8.73 -11.37 -6.10
CA VAL A 19 -7.71 -10.33 -6.10
C VAL A 19 -7.92 -9.42 -4.89
N PRO A 20 -6.86 -9.04 -4.16
CA PRO A 20 -7.00 -8.10 -3.05
C PRO A 20 -7.63 -6.79 -3.52
N GLN A 21 -8.57 -6.29 -2.74
CA GLN A 21 -9.19 -4.99 -2.99
C GLN A 21 -8.25 -3.88 -2.53
N GLY A 22 -8.29 -2.75 -3.22
CA GLY A 22 -7.45 -1.62 -2.87
C GLY A 22 -8.06 -0.30 -3.31
N ARG A 23 -7.49 0.78 -2.80
CA ARG A 23 -7.93 2.15 -3.11
C ARG A 23 -6.74 3.07 -3.30
N MET A 24 -6.83 3.91 -4.33
CA MET A 24 -5.90 5.02 -4.53
C MET A 24 -6.36 6.19 -3.68
N VAL A 25 -5.44 6.77 -2.91
CA VAL A 25 -5.74 7.92 -2.04
C VAL A 25 -4.72 9.03 -2.27
N HIS A 26 -5.17 10.27 -2.12
CA HIS A 26 -4.36 11.47 -2.35
C HIS A 26 -4.17 12.30 -1.08
N THR A 27 -4.95 12.02 -0.04
CA THR A 27 -4.88 12.77 1.22
C THR A 27 -4.81 11.80 2.40
N VAL A 28 -4.36 12.33 3.54
CA VAL A 28 -4.34 11.56 4.79
C VAL A 28 -5.76 11.13 5.18
N ASP A 29 -6.74 12.01 5.04
CA ASP A 29 -8.12 11.69 5.38
C ASP A 29 -8.69 10.57 4.52
N GLU A 30 -8.44 10.61 3.21
CA GLU A 30 -8.85 9.53 2.31
C GLU A 30 -8.20 8.20 2.70
N ALA A 31 -6.93 8.25 3.08
CA ALA A 31 -6.20 7.05 3.51
C ALA A 31 -6.87 6.43 4.75
N VAL A 32 -7.17 7.24 5.75
CA VAL A 32 -7.82 6.75 6.97
C VAL A 32 -9.22 6.22 6.68
N GLN A 33 -9.98 6.89 5.82
CA GLN A 33 -11.32 6.46 5.45
C GLN A 33 -11.34 5.14 4.70
N SER A 34 -10.26 4.77 4.03
CA SER A 34 -10.16 3.50 3.29
C SER A 34 -10.01 2.29 4.19
N VAL A 35 -9.59 2.47 5.44
CA VAL A 35 -9.20 1.36 6.33
C VAL A 35 -10.37 0.43 6.65
N ARG A 36 -11.50 0.97 7.12
CA ARG A 36 -12.64 0.14 7.53
C ARG A 36 -13.19 -0.72 6.41
N PRO A 37 -13.54 -0.15 5.23
CA PRO A 37 -14.08 -0.97 4.16
C PRO A 37 -13.12 -2.07 3.70
N LEU A 38 -11.82 -1.76 3.67
CA LEU A 38 -10.83 -2.74 3.24
C LEU A 38 -10.66 -3.87 4.26
N LEU A 39 -10.69 -3.56 5.55
CA LEU A 39 -10.58 -4.58 6.59
C LEU A 39 -11.84 -5.42 6.73
N GLU A 40 -13.01 -4.83 6.58
CA GLU A 40 -14.29 -5.55 6.70
C GLU A 40 -14.43 -6.66 5.68
N ASN A 41 -13.90 -6.44 4.48
CA ASN A 41 -14.02 -7.39 3.37
C ASN A 41 -12.79 -8.30 3.24
N SER A 42 -11.96 -8.37 4.27
CA SER A 42 -10.73 -9.17 4.23
C SER A 42 -10.76 -10.27 5.30
N SER A 43 -10.35 -11.47 4.91
CA SER A 43 -10.11 -12.57 5.84
C SER A 43 -8.83 -12.32 6.66
N TYR A 44 -7.90 -11.57 6.11
CA TYR A 44 -6.63 -11.23 6.75
C TYR A 44 -6.71 -9.79 7.23
N LYS A 45 -6.41 -9.54 8.48
CA LYS A 45 -6.48 -8.19 9.06
C LYS A 45 -5.17 -7.45 8.83
N VAL A 46 -4.76 -7.37 7.58
CA VAL A 46 -3.52 -6.75 7.14
C VAL A 46 -3.81 -5.81 5.97
N LEU A 47 -3.23 -4.63 6.01
CA LEU A 47 -3.25 -3.68 4.90
C LEU A 47 -1.83 -3.40 4.45
N ILE A 48 -1.66 -3.09 3.18
CA ILE A 48 -0.38 -2.70 2.60
C ILE A 48 -0.53 -1.29 2.06
N VAL A 49 0.33 -0.40 2.53
CA VAL A 49 0.36 1.01 2.10
C VAL A 49 1.54 1.20 1.16
N LYS A 50 1.26 1.50 -0.10
CA LYS A 50 2.28 1.61 -1.14
C LYS A 50 2.34 3.03 -1.69
N ALA A 51 3.56 3.55 -1.82
CA ALA A 51 3.76 4.78 -2.58
C ALA A 51 3.48 4.52 -4.06
N GLN A 52 2.70 5.39 -4.70
CA GLN A 52 2.42 5.28 -6.13
C GLN A 52 3.27 6.31 -6.88
N ILE A 53 4.25 5.79 -7.62
CA ILE A 53 5.12 6.57 -8.51
C ILE A 53 5.30 5.78 -9.80
N HIS A 54 5.76 6.45 -10.85
CA HIS A 54 6.02 5.81 -12.15
C HIS A 54 7.43 5.19 -12.20
N ALA A 55 7.82 4.45 -11.14
CA ALA A 55 9.09 3.75 -11.07
C ALA A 55 8.93 2.48 -10.26
N GLY A 56 9.75 1.48 -10.54
CA GLY A 56 9.76 0.25 -9.77
C GLY A 56 10.66 0.32 -8.55
N GLY A 57 10.81 -0.80 -7.86
CA GLY A 57 11.71 -0.93 -6.73
C GLY A 57 11.24 -0.24 -5.44
N ARG A 58 9.93 0.03 -5.33
CA ARG A 58 9.35 0.74 -4.17
C ARG A 58 9.66 0.09 -2.83
N GLY A 59 9.70 -1.24 -2.79
CA GLY A 59 9.99 -1.97 -1.56
C GLY A 59 11.43 -1.82 -1.09
N LYS A 60 12.34 -1.55 -2.01
CA LYS A 60 13.76 -1.35 -1.73
C LYS A 60 14.15 0.12 -1.68
N GLY A 61 13.20 1.01 -1.97
CA GLY A 61 13.43 2.44 -1.91
C GLY A 61 13.28 2.98 -0.49
N SER A 62 13.73 4.20 -0.30
CA SER A 62 13.55 4.92 0.96
C SER A 62 13.27 6.39 0.67
N PHE A 63 12.67 7.05 1.65
CA PHE A 63 12.37 8.47 1.53
C PHE A 63 13.58 9.31 1.93
N LEU A 64 13.81 10.39 1.19
CA LEU A 64 14.89 11.34 1.53
C LEU A 64 14.67 11.95 2.91
N GLU A 65 13.42 12.23 3.25
CA GLU A 65 13.03 12.87 4.50
C GLU A 65 13.03 11.89 5.68
N ASP A 66 13.02 10.59 5.39
CA ASP A 66 13.01 9.53 6.42
C ASP A 66 13.63 8.26 5.83
N SER A 67 14.92 8.08 6.05
CA SER A 67 15.68 6.99 5.44
C SER A 67 15.29 5.61 5.92
N HIS A 68 14.55 5.51 7.03
CA HIS A 68 14.08 4.24 7.56
C HIS A 68 12.68 3.87 7.08
N LEU A 69 12.03 4.75 6.32
CA LEU A 69 10.68 4.53 5.80
C LEU A 69 10.75 3.98 4.38
N PRO A 70 10.33 2.73 4.15
CA PRO A 70 10.29 2.18 2.80
C PRO A 70 9.05 2.63 2.03
N GLY A 71 9.05 2.42 0.72
CA GLY A 71 7.93 2.77 -0.14
C GLY A 71 6.74 1.82 -0.04
N ILE A 72 6.92 0.66 0.57
CA ILE A 72 5.85 -0.32 0.80
C ILE A 72 5.86 -0.67 2.28
N ASN A 73 4.72 -0.45 2.95
CA ASN A 73 4.59 -0.65 4.39
C ASN A 73 3.42 -1.56 4.71
N VAL A 74 3.60 -2.44 5.70
CA VAL A 74 2.57 -3.37 6.15
C VAL A 74 1.94 -2.84 7.43
N VAL A 75 0.61 -2.81 7.45
CA VAL A 75 -0.18 -2.43 8.62
C VAL A 75 -0.92 -3.65 9.12
N ARG A 76 -0.65 -4.06 10.35
CA ARG A 76 -1.32 -5.20 10.98
C ARG A 76 -2.31 -4.72 12.00
N THR A 77 -3.49 -5.33 12.00
CA THR A 77 -4.52 -5.02 12.99
C THR A 77 -4.21 -5.75 14.28
N ASP A 78 -4.12 -5.01 15.37
CA ASP A 78 -4.01 -5.59 16.70
C ASP A 78 -5.38 -6.16 17.08
N PRO A 79 -5.50 -7.45 17.43
CA PRO A 79 -6.78 -8.03 17.82
C PRO A 79 -7.45 -7.33 19.01
N GLN A 80 -6.66 -6.71 19.88
CA GLN A 80 -7.20 -6.01 21.05
C GLN A 80 -7.61 -4.57 20.73
N GLN A 81 -6.89 -3.90 19.86
CA GLN A 81 -7.15 -2.50 19.50
C GLN A 81 -8.00 -2.33 18.27
N GLY A 82 -8.06 -3.35 17.43
CA GLY A 82 -8.95 -3.41 16.29
C GLY A 82 -8.67 -2.37 15.21
N VAL A 83 -9.75 -1.89 14.59
CA VAL A 83 -9.69 -0.97 13.45
C VAL A 83 -9.03 0.36 13.79
N LYS A 84 -9.20 0.85 15.02
CA LYS A 84 -8.60 2.13 15.44
C LYS A 84 -7.07 2.10 15.35
N SER A 85 -6.45 0.99 15.74
CA SER A 85 -5.01 0.84 15.64
C SER A 85 -4.56 0.91 14.18
N ALA A 86 -5.27 0.24 13.29
CA ALA A 86 -4.97 0.29 11.85
C ALA A 86 -5.14 1.69 11.30
N GLU A 87 -6.21 2.39 11.68
CA GLU A 87 -6.45 3.76 11.24
C GLU A 87 -5.32 4.70 11.68
N GLU A 88 -4.83 4.56 12.91
CA GLU A 88 -3.72 5.36 13.41
C GLU A 88 -2.41 5.07 12.67
N GLN A 89 -2.12 3.80 12.41
CA GLN A 89 -0.94 3.40 11.66
C GLN A 89 -0.98 3.96 10.23
N VAL A 90 -2.13 3.86 9.58
CA VAL A 90 -2.31 4.39 8.22
C VAL A 90 -2.18 5.91 8.22
N ARG A 91 -2.75 6.59 9.22
CA ARG A 91 -2.63 8.04 9.34
C ARG A 91 -1.17 8.47 9.46
N ASP A 92 -0.41 7.80 10.32
CA ASP A 92 1.00 8.09 10.51
C ASP A 92 1.79 7.87 9.21
N LEU A 93 1.59 6.73 8.55
CA LEU A 93 2.26 6.43 7.30
C LEU A 93 1.91 7.44 6.21
N ALA A 94 0.63 7.77 6.08
CA ALA A 94 0.18 8.72 5.06
C ALA A 94 0.80 10.11 5.28
N ARG A 95 0.88 10.56 6.53
CA ARG A 95 1.52 11.84 6.85
C ARG A 95 3.00 11.84 6.51
N ARG A 96 3.67 10.74 6.72
CA ARG A 96 5.10 10.61 6.46
C ARG A 96 5.43 10.39 4.98
N MET A 97 4.53 9.74 4.24
CA MET A 97 4.77 9.37 2.84
C MET A 97 4.29 10.42 1.85
N LEU A 98 3.09 10.99 2.05
CA LEU A 98 2.55 11.99 1.14
C LEU A 98 3.34 13.29 1.25
N GLY A 99 3.77 13.82 0.11
CA GLY A 99 4.60 15.02 0.04
C GLY A 99 6.08 14.74 0.23
N SER A 100 6.47 13.50 0.47
CA SER A 100 7.88 13.11 0.62
C SER A 100 8.42 12.56 -0.68
N THR A 101 9.75 12.49 -0.79
CA THR A 101 10.43 12.07 -2.00
C THR A 101 11.00 10.67 -1.86
N LEU A 102 10.51 9.76 -2.68
CA LEU A 102 10.97 8.36 -2.67
C LEU A 102 12.10 8.18 -3.66
N VAL A 103 13.22 7.62 -3.17
CA VAL A 103 14.38 7.27 -3.98
C VAL A 103 14.46 5.76 -4.13
N THR A 104 14.52 5.30 -5.38
CA THR A 104 14.72 3.88 -5.70
C THR A 104 15.87 3.78 -6.69
N THR A 105 16.28 2.56 -7.01
CA THR A 105 17.30 2.34 -8.03
C THR A 105 16.86 2.83 -9.41
N GLN A 106 15.55 2.92 -9.65
CA GLN A 106 15.01 3.35 -10.94
C GLN A 106 14.71 4.84 -11.02
N THR A 107 14.53 5.52 -9.88
CA THR A 107 14.29 6.97 -9.88
C THR A 107 15.56 7.78 -9.99
N GLY A 108 16.73 7.20 -9.69
CA GLY A 108 17.96 7.93 -9.50
C GLY A 108 17.98 8.67 -8.16
N HIS A 109 19.06 9.43 -7.93
CA HIS A 109 19.26 10.13 -6.65
C HIS A 109 18.26 11.26 -6.40
N GLU A 110 17.66 11.79 -7.46
CA GLU A 110 16.66 12.86 -7.34
C GLU A 110 15.36 12.38 -6.73
N GLY A 111 15.01 11.11 -6.97
CA GLY A 111 13.79 10.53 -6.48
C GLY A 111 12.54 11.03 -7.19
N LYS A 112 11.41 10.61 -6.68
CA LYS A 112 10.09 11.03 -7.17
C LYS A 112 9.21 11.46 -6.00
N LEU A 113 8.54 12.59 -6.15
CA LEU A 113 7.59 13.06 -5.15
C LEU A 113 6.39 12.11 -5.09
N VAL A 114 6.03 11.73 -3.86
CA VAL A 114 4.88 10.87 -3.63
C VAL A 114 3.67 11.76 -3.33
N ASN A 115 2.71 11.79 -4.24
CA ASN A 115 1.49 12.58 -4.07
C ASN A 115 0.23 11.72 -3.98
N ARG A 116 0.39 10.40 -4.01
CA ARG A 116 -0.71 9.45 -3.86
C ARG A 116 -0.18 8.13 -3.34
N LEU A 117 -1.06 7.41 -2.63
CA LEU A 117 -0.77 6.10 -2.08
C LEU A 117 -1.81 5.11 -2.59
N TYR A 118 -1.42 3.85 -2.67
CA TYR A 118 -2.34 2.76 -2.92
C TYR A 118 -2.40 1.92 -1.64
N ILE A 119 -3.61 1.76 -1.10
CA ILE A 119 -3.83 0.98 0.12
C ILE A 119 -4.66 -0.23 -0.26
N GLU A 120 -4.14 -1.43 -0.01
CA GLU A 120 -4.82 -2.65 -0.39
C GLU A 120 -4.83 -3.67 0.75
N GLN A 121 -5.75 -4.63 0.62
CA GLN A 121 -5.81 -5.77 1.52
C GLN A 121 -4.53 -6.60 1.38
N GLY A 122 -3.93 -6.95 2.52
CA GLY A 122 -2.81 -7.86 2.52
C GLY A 122 -3.28 -9.30 2.41
N VAL A 123 -2.46 -10.13 1.80
CA VAL A 123 -2.66 -11.58 1.73
C VAL A 123 -1.45 -12.23 2.36
N GLU A 124 -1.67 -13.28 3.15
CA GLU A 124 -0.54 -14.03 3.69
C GLU A 124 0.16 -14.77 2.57
N ILE A 125 1.29 -14.23 2.16
CA ILE A 125 2.11 -14.81 1.08
C ILE A 125 2.49 -16.25 1.41
N LEU A 126 2.73 -16.54 2.69
CA LEU A 126 3.07 -17.89 3.13
C LEU A 126 1.97 -18.89 2.82
N SER A 127 0.70 -18.49 2.93
CA SER A 127 -0.43 -19.36 2.58
C SER A 127 -0.46 -19.66 1.10
N LEU A 128 0.02 -18.74 0.27
CA LEU A 128 0.08 -18.92 -1.19
C LEU A 128 1.27 -19.78 -1.60
N ILE A 129 2.37 -19.68 -0.88
CA ILE A 129 3.62 -20.42 -1.19
C ILE A 129 3.52 -21.88 -0.80
N HIS A 130 2.69 -22.22 0.18
CA HIS A 130 2.51 -23.59 0.64
C HIS A 130 1.48 -24.39 -0.15
N ILE A 131 1.16 -23.91 -1.29
CA ILE A 131 0.26 -24.61 -2.22
C ILE A 131 0.96 -25.80 -2.84
#